data_a6466afc5cdddd434cb3e1d48e02de29
#
_entry.id   a6466afc5cdddd434cb3e1d48e02de29
#
_cell.length_a   1.000
_cell.length_b   1.000
_cell.length_c   1.000
_cell.angle_alpha   90.00
_cell.angle_beta   90.00
_cell.angle_gamma   90.00
#
_symmetry.space_group_name_H-M   'P 1'
#
loop_
_entity.id
_entity.type
_entity.pdbx_description
1 polymer ?
#
loop_
_entity_poly.entity_id
_entity_poly.type
_entity_poly.pdbx_seq_one_letter_code
_entity_poly.pdbx_strand_id
1 'polypeptide(L)'
;MLVTPKSEISLDSADYQSTMEAIREVRLAPEIGGRIVKMPVYEGQQVRPGQLLFLLDQIQQQASVNADSAEFRKDRVNAERYIFLNQQGAVSTKDRDFYVTQAIQSRDKLNASSATLDYKNVVAPIPGYVGNLNYKVGDVIQAGSVVASVVDNSKLWVRLDVPGELSDRVVPGLQVILRGPDPKRSVATGTVSFVAPALDKQRQTLLVKAVFDNPDAALRNNQRVSATLVFSRQQRLMIPQQAVLMQAGKPFVFLAVSVDEATRRLGRSPDPKPNPSLPVAIQVPVTLGRMQGEAYPVIQGLSTADQVVLGNLAQLRSGLSVQPVSTALVGR
;
A
#
# COMPACT_ATOMS: atom_id res chain seq x y z
N MET A 1 14.80 30.70 -28.58
CA MET A 1 14.55 29.35 -29.04
C MET A 1 13.03 29.17 -29.15
N LEU A 2 12.52 28.40 -30.12
CA LEU A 2 11.07 28.11 -30.25
C LEU A 2 10.80 26.65 -29.97
N VAL A 3 9.71 26.40 -29.26
CA VAL A 3 9.25 25.03 -28.91
C VAL A 3 7.76 24.93 -29.20
N THR A 4 7.36 23.84 -29.85
CA THR A 4 5.94 23.49 -30.00
C THR A 4 5.50 22.72 -28.78
N PRO A 5 4.37 23.08 -28.13
CA PRO A 5 3.81 22.33 -27.02
C PRO A 5 3.54 20.87 -27.43
N LYS A 6 3.99 19.92 -26.62
CA LYS A 6 3.75 18.50 -26.87
C LYS A 6 2.52 18.03 -26.10
N SER A 7 1.69 17.24 -26.76
CA SER A 7 0.56 16.61 -26.08
C SER A 7 1.05 15.37 -25.32
N GLU A 8 1.00 15.42 -24.00
CA GLU A 8 1.44 14.35 -23.10
C GLU A 8 0.37 14.05 -22.06
N ILE A 9 0.47 12.89 -21.40
CA ILE A 9 -0.43 12.53 -20.31
C ILE A 9 -0.05 13.33 -19.07
N SER A 10 -0.93 14.22 -18.67
CA SER A 10 -0.84 14.95 -17.41
C SER A 10 -1.60 14.22 -16.31
N LEU A 11 -0.98 14.08 -15.16
CA LEU A 11 -1.57 13.47 -13.96
C LEU A 11 -2.09 14.58 -13.05
N ASP A 12 -3.40 14.58 -12.78
CA ASP A 12 -3.93 15.31 -11.64
C ASP A 12 -3.77 14.42 -10.41
N SER A 13 -2.85 14.77 -9.55
CA SER A 13 -2.38 13.89 -8.46
C SER A 13 -1.95 14.68 -7.24
N ALA A 14 -1.90 14.00 -6.11
CA ALA A 14 -1.32 14.51 -4.86
C ALA A 14 -0.31 13.51 -4.29
N ASP A 15 0.78 14.06 -3.72
CA ASP A 15 1.85 13.26 -3.15
C ASP A 15 1.74 13.21 -1.63
N TYR A 16 1.96 12.01 -1.08
CA TYR A 16 1.87 11.72 0.35
C TYR A 16 3.12 10.97 0.81
N GLN A 17 3.63 11.34 1.98
CA GLN A 17 4.61 10.52 2.69
C GLN A 17 3.86 9.53 3.58
N SER A 18 4.22 8.26 3.50
CA SER A 18 3.50 7.21 4.19
C SER A 18 4.41 6.06 4.59
N THR A 19 3.81 5.07 5.24
CA THR A 19 4.47 3.82 5.61
C THR A 19 3.67 2.66 5.04
N MET A 20 4.38 1.66 4.54
CA MET A 20 3.77 0.40 4.12
C MET A 20 3.42 -0.45 5.33
N GLU A 21 2.28 -1.10 5.30
CA GLU A 21 1.82 -2.02 6.33
C GLU A 21 1.48 -3.36 5.69
N ALA A 22 1.96 -4.45 6.27
CA ALA A 22 1.55 -5.78 5.85
C ALA A 22 0.04 -5.97 6.11
N ILE A 23 -0.67 -6.57 5.16
CA ILE A 23 -2.11 -6.85 5.31
C ILE A 23 -2.34 -7.84 6.44
N ARG A 24 -1.41 -8.78 6.62
CA ARG A 24 -1.45 -9.79 7.67
C ARG A 24 -0.14 -9.80 8.43
N GLU A 25 -0.23 -9.40 9.69
CA GLU A 25 0.83 -9.56 10.69
C GLU A 25 0.21 -10.17 11.93
N VAL A 26 0.79 -11.25 12.42
CA VAL A 26 0.32 -11.92 13.65
C VAL A 26 1.46 -11.92 14.65
N ARG A 27 1.18 -11.39 15.84
CA ARG A 27 2.05 -11.49 17.01
C ARG A 27 1.66 -12.71 17.79
N LEU A 28 2.59 -13.62 17.96
CA LEU A 28 2.37 -14.91 18.60
C LEU A 28 2.67 -14.80 20.09
N ALA A 29 1.68 -15.17 20.88
CA ALA A 29 1.78 -15.29 22.33
C ALA A 29 1.20 -16.67 22.72
N PRO A 30 1.95 -17.51 23.46
CA PRO A 30 1.45 -18.79 23.89
C PRO A 30 0.32 -18.62 24.91
N GLU A 31 -0.70 -19.46 24.83
CA GLU A 31 -1.82 -19.46 25.79
C GLU A 31 -1.41 -20.03 27.15
N ILE A 32 -0.39 -20.88 27.18
CA ILE A 32 0.15 -21.50 28.39
C ILE A 32 1.66 -21.28 28.43
N GLY A 33 2.18 -20.81 29.57
CA GLY A 33 3.60 -20.62 29.79
C GLY A 33 4.38 -21.94 29.87
N GLY A 34 5.70 -21.83 29.78
CA GLY A 34 6.62 -22.96 29.92
C GLY A 34 8.03 -22.66 29.43
N ARG A 35 8.93 -23.62 29.65
CA ARG A 35 10.30 -23.56 29.14
C ARG A 35 10.33 -23.96 27.67
N ILE A 36 11.07 -23.21 26.85
CA ILE A 36 11.31 -23.55 25.44
C ILE A 36 12.29 -24.74 25.40
N VAL A 37 11.83 -25.87 24.88
CA VAL A 37 12.70 -27.05 24.69
C VAL A 37 13.20 -27.19 23.25
N LYS A 38 12.49 -26.62 22.29
CA LYS A 38 12.91 -26.64 20.87
C LYS A 38 12.40 -25.40 20.14
N MET A 39 13.23 -24.88 19.23
CA MET A 39 12.93 -23.75 18.34
C MET A 39 13.55 -24.06 16.97
N PRO A 40 12.81 -24.72 16.06
CA PRO A 40 13.32 -25.18 14.78
C PRO A 40 13.31 -24.11 13.68
N VAL A 41 13.16 -22.84 14.05
CA VAL A 41 13.10 -21.71 13.13
C VAL A 41 14.10 -20.61 13.50
N TYR A 42 14.40 -19.74 12.53
CA TYR A 42 15.26 -18.57 12.70
C TYR A 42 14.58 -17.31 12.13
N GLU A 43 15.05 -16.15 12.54
CA GLU A 43 14.55 -14.86 12.07
C GLU A 43 14.71 -14.71 10.55
N GLY A 44 13.68 -14.20 9.89
CA GLY A 44 13.63 -14.06 8.42
C GLY A 44 13.31 -15.35 7.67
N GLN A 45 13.14 -16.48 8.34
CA GLN A 45 12.75 -17.74 7.71
C GLN A 45 11.31 -17.65 7.21
N GLN A 46 11.06 -18.15 5.99
CA GLN A 46 9.72 -18.32 5.47
C GLN A 46 9.07 -19.56 6.10
N VAL A 47 7.82 -19.40 6.57
CA VAL A 47 7.05 -20.44 7.24
C VAL A 47 5.68 -20.63 6.60
N ARG A 48 5.12 -21.83 6.78
CA ARG A 48 3.78 -22.22 6.33
C ARG A 48 2.83 -22.29 7.52
N PRO A 49 1.50 -22.16 7.31
CA PRO A 49 0.53 -22.40 8.36
C PRO A 49 0.71 -23.78 8.99
N GLY A 50 0.62 -23.85 10.33
CA GLY A 50 0.83 -25.09 11.10
C GLY A 50 2.29 -25.46 11.34
N GLN A 51 3.27 -24.75 10.76
CA GLN A 51 4.69 -25.02 11.01
C GLN A 51 5.06 -24.66 12.45
N LEU A 52 5.73 -25.60 13.15
CA LEU A 52 6.18 -25.40 14.52
C LEU A 52 7.25 -24.31 14.59
N LEU A 53 7.03 -23.34 15.47
CA LEU A 53 7.97 -22.26 15.78
C LEU A 53 8.68 -22.50 17.11
N PHE A 54 7.90 -22.82 18.15
CA PHE A 54 8.40 -23.14 19.48
C PHE A 54 7.72 -24.38 20.02
N LEU A 55 8.47 -25.23 20.68
CA LEU A 55 7.97 -26.31 21.49
C LEU A 55 8.27 -25.99 22.95
N LEU A 56 7.22 -25.92 23.79
CA LEU A 56 7.36 -25.75 25.23
C LEU A 56 7.43 -27.13 25.89
N ASP A 57 8.03 -27.18 27.09
CA ASP A 57 8.04 -28.38 27.89
C ASP A 57 6.63 -28.89 28.09
N GLN A 58 6.37 -30.13 27.67
CA GLN A 58 5.05 -30.76 27.61
C GLN A 58 5.01 -32.11 28.28
N ILE A 59 6.07 -32.52 29.03
CA ILE A 59 6.21 -33.87 29.61
C ILE A 59 4.98 -34.17 30.48
N GLN A 60 4.59 -33.24 31.36
CA GLN A 60 3.46 -33.41 32.26
C GLN A 60 2.13 -33.48 31.50
N GLN A 61 1.93 -32.63 30.51
CA GLN A 61 0.69 -32.63 29.70
C GLN A 61 0.55 -33.89 28.86
N GLN A 62 1.65 -34.40 28.29
CA GLN A 62 1.67 -35.65 27.56
C GLN A 62 1.31 -36.83 28.45
N ALA A 63 1.82 -36.86 29.70
CA ALA A 63 1.47 -37.90 30.67
C ALA A 63 -0.02 -37.82 31.04
N SER A 64 -0.60 -36.63 31.20
CA SER A 64 -2.03 -36.45 31.45
C SER A 64 -2.88 -36.97 30.29
N VAL A 65 -2.56 -36.61 29.05
CA VAL A 65 -3.26 -37.11 27.85
C VAL A 65 -3.19 -38.61 27.75
N ASN A 66 -2.06 -39.23 28.07
CA ASN A 66 -1.91 -40.70 28.06
C ASN A 66 -2.82 -41.34 29.10
N ALA A 67 -2.91 -40.78 30.32
CA ALA A 67 -3.77 -41.27 31.39
C ALA A 67 -5.26 -41.15 31.01
N ASP A 68 -5.69 -39.97 30.55
CA ASP A 68 -7.08 -39.72 30.15
C ASP A 68 -7.48 -40.56 28.91
N SER A 69 -6.55 -40.81 27.99
CA SER A 69 -6.76 -41.71 26.85
C SER A 69 -6.99 -43.16 27.29
N ALA A 70 -6.25 -43.63 28.32
CA ALA A 70 -6.44 -44.96 28.87
C ALA A 70 -7.78 -45.06 29.60
N GLU A 71 -8.19 -44.04 30.37
CA GLU A 71 -9.51 -43.96 31.02
C GLU A 71 -10.64 -44.01 30.01
N PHE A 72 -10.59 -43.16 28.96
CA PHE A 72 -11.59 -43.15 27.89
C PHE A 72 -11.70 -44.52 27.19
N ARG A 73 -10.58 -45.15 26.85
CA ARG A 73 -10.60 -46.48 26.23
C ARG A 73 -11.33 -47.51 27.09
N LYS A 74 -11.04 -47.55 28.40
CA LYS A 74 -11.72 -48.43 29.38
C LYS A 74 -13.24 -48.17 29.40
N ASP A 75 -13.63 -46.90 29.52
CA ASP A 75 -15.03 -46.50 29.64
C ASP A 75 -15.81 -46.72 28.36
N ARG A 76 -15.18 -46.49 27.19
CA ARG A 76 -15.76 -46.81 25.89
C ARG A 76 -16.07 -48.30 25.76
N VAL A 77 -15.12 -49.17 26.10
CA VAL A 77 -15.34 -50.64 26.05
C VAL A 77 -16.47 -51.07 26.98
N ASN A 78 -16.57 -50.47 28.18
CA ASN A 78 -17.65 -50.73 29.09
C ASN A 78 -19.00 -50.26 28.53
N ALA A 79 -19.07 -49.06 27.97
CA ALA A 79 -20.28 -48.53 27.34
C ALA A 79 -20.75 -49.44 26.19
N GLU A 80 -19.86 -49.82 25.27
CA GLU A 80 -20.16 -50.76 24.18
C GLU A 80 -20.69 -52.09 24.70
N ARG A 81 -20.08 -52.66 25.76
CA ARG A 81 -20.53 -53.88 26.40
C ARG A 81 -21.92 -53.74 27.00
N TYR A 82 -22.19 -52.66 27.74
CA TYR A 82 -23.49 -52.47 28.39
C TYR A 82 -24.59 -52.10 27.39
N ILE A 83 -24.29 -51.46 26.30
CA ILE A 83 -25.21 -51.25 25.16
C ILE A 83 -25.61 -52.61 24.59
N PHE A 84 -24.66 -53.52 24.33
CA PHE A 84 -24.93 -54.83 23.82
C PHE A 84 -25.74 -55.68 24.82
N LEU A 85 -25.38 -55.70 26.10
CA LEU A 85 -26.12 -56.47 27.15
C LEU A 85 -27.56 -55.95 27.34
N ASN A 86 -27.77 -54.63 27.24
CA ASN A 86 -29.09 -54.03 27.30
C ASN A 86 -29.98 -54.46 26.12
N GLN A 87 -29.41 -54.53 24.92
CA GLN A 87 -30.10 -55.00 23.71
C GLN A 87 -30.56 -56.53 23.90
N GLN A 88 -29.78 -57.29 24.64
CA GLN A 88 -30.13 -58.72 24.99
C GLN A 88 -31.03 -58.84 26.23
N GLY A 89 -31.45 -57.68 26.80
CA GLY A 89 -32.28 -57.70 28.02
C GLY A 89 -31.55 -58.14 29.31
N ALA A 90 -30.22 -58.26 29.31
CA ALA A 90 -29.42 -58.76 30.42
C ALA A 90 -29.04 -57.65 31.44
N VAL A 91 -29.21 -56.38 31.14
CA VAL A 91 -28.96 -55.25 32.07
C VAL A 91 -30.04 -54.18 31.93
N SER A 92 -30.19 -53.33 32.96
CA SER A 92 -31.16 -52.24 32.96
C SER A 92 -30.73 -51.09 32.01
N THR A 93 -31.72 -50.33 31.51
CA THR A 93 -31.49 -49.11 30.77
C THR A 93 -30.66 -48.05 31.59
N LYS A 94 -30.89 -48.03 32.90
CA LYS A 94 -30.16 -47.17 33.84
C LYS A 94 -28.67 -47.51 33.86
N ASP A 95 -28.33 -48.79 33.90
CA ASP A 95 -26.90 -49.19 33.88
C ASP A 95 -26.25 -48.91 32.56
N ARG A 96 -26.92 -49.11 31.42
CA ARG A 96 -26.45 -48.73 30.10
C ARG A 96 -26.19 -47.25 30.07
N ASP A 97 -27.13 -46.39 30.47
CA ASP A 97 -27.04 -44.94 30.43
C ASP A 97 -25.91 -44.43 31.34
N PHE A 98 -25.68 -45.07 32.49
CA PHE A 98 -24.58 -44.75 33.37
C PHE A 98 -23.22 -44.93 32.66
N TYR A 99 -22.97 -46.10 32.04
CA TYR A 99 -21.69 -46.37 31.37
C TYR A 99 -21.53 -45.55 30.09
N VAL A 100 -22.61 -45.25 29.36
CA VAL A 100 -22.59 -44.36 28.21
C VAL A 100 -22.20 -42.94 28.65
N THR A 101 -22.82 -42.43 29.73
CA THR A 101 -22.51 -41.11 30.28
C THR A 101 -21.04 -41.02 30.74
N GLN A 102 -20.55 -42.09 31.40
CA GLN A 102 -19.16 -42.16 31.86
C GLN A 102 -18.17 -42.11 30.66
N ALA A 103 -18.47 -42.81 29.57
CA ALA A 103 -17.66 -42.79 28.37
C ALA A 103 -17.65 -41.38 27.69
N ILE A 104 -18.78 -40.68 27.74
CA ILE A 104 -18.86 -39.29 27.25
C ILE A 104 -17.99 -38.35 28.11
N GLN A 105 -18.08 -38.47 29.43
CA GLN A 105 -17.29 -37.65 30.37
C GLN A 105 -15.79 -37.90 30.21
N SER A 106 -15.35 -39.15 30.10
CA SER A 106 -13.91 -39.45 29.91
C SER A 106 -13.40 -39.03 28.53
N ARG A 107 -14.24 -39.07 27.48
CA ARG A 107 -13.92 -38.52 26.16
C ARG A 107 -13.69 -37.00 26.24
N ASP A 108 -14.61 -36.30 26.90
CA ASP A 108 -14.55 -34.85 26.98
C ASP A 108 -13.35 -34.36 27.83
N LYS A 109 -13.01 -35.15 28.88
CA LYS A 109 -11.79 -34.95 29.67
C LYS A 109 -10.52 -35.15 28.82
N LEU A 110 -10.46 -36.20 27.99
CA LEU A 110 -9.36 -36.44 27.05
C LEU A 110 -9.22 -35.27 26.04
N ASN A 111 -10.32 -34.77 25.50
CA ASN A 111 -10.31 -33.65 24.58
C ASN A 111 -9.74 -32.40 25.26
N ALA A 112 -10.11 -32.11 26.49
CA ALA A 112 -9.60 -30.98 27.27
C ALA A 112 -8.09 -31.09 27.55
N SER A 113 -7.60 -32.29 27.95
CA SER A 113 -6.17 -32.49 28.18
C SER A 113 -5.36 -32.44 26.86
N SER A 114 -5.93 -32.94 25.75
CA SER A 114 -5.31 -32.83 24.41
C SER A 114 -5.18 -31.38 23.96
N ALA A 115 -6.22 -30.55 24.12
CA ALA A 115 -6.17 -29.14 23.81
C ALA A 115 -5.08 -28.38 24.62
N THR A 116 -4.96 -28.76 25.92
CA THR A 116 -3.91 -28.20 26.78
C THR A 116 -2.50 -28.59 26.32
N LEU A 117 -2.34 -29.81 25.80
CA LEU A 117 -1.08 -30.27 25.21
C LEU A 117 -0.77 -29.50 23.91
N ASP A 118 -1.76 -29.28 23.06
CA ASP A 118 -1.60 -28.56 21.79
C ASP A 118 -1.14 -27.12 22.00
N TYR A 119 -1.56 -26.45 23.08
CA TYR A 119 -1.08 -25.11 23.43
C TYR A 119 0.41 -25.03 23.74
N LYS A 120 1.08 -26.17 23.98
CA LYS A 120 2.54 -26.25 24.13
C LYS A 120 3.28 -26.17 22.79
N ASN A 121 2.58 -26.35 21.68
CA ASN A 121 3.10 -26.22 20.33
C ASN A 121 2.73 -24.83 19.77
N VAL A 122 3.64 -23.90 19.79
CA VAL A 122 3.43 -22.59 19.17
C VAL A 122 3.71 -22.71 17.68
N VAL A 123 2.68 -22.63 16.87
CA VAL A 123 2.73 -22.81 15.41
C VAL A 123 2.40 -21.52 14.67
N ALA A 124 2.86 -21.39 13.43
CA ALA A 124 2.53 -20.27 12.56
C ALA A 124 1.05 -20.35 12.12
N PRO A 125 0.20 -19.32 12.39
CA PRO A 125 -1.20 -19.34 11.97
C PRO A 125 -1.41 -18.92 10.52
N ILE A 126 -0.44 -18.19 9.94
CA ILE A 126 -0.46 -17.67 8.57
C ILE A 126 0.86 -18.00 7.86
N PRO A 127 0.87 -18.05 6.52
CA PRO A 127 2.13 -18.09 5.78
C PRO A 127 2.83 -16.73 5.90
N GLY A 128 4.15 -16.71 5.89
CA GLY A 128 4.90 -15.46 5.97
C GLY A 128 6.34 -15.66 6.39
N TYR A 129 6.94 -14.58 6.86
CA TYR A 129 8.31 -14.56 7.37
C TYR A 129 8.30 -14.39 8.88
N VAL A 130 9.14 -15.15 9.57
CA VAL A 130 9.36 -15.01 11.01
C VAL A 130 10.06 -13.67 11.26
N GLY A 131 9.44 -12.84 12.09
CA GLY A 131 10.04 -11.58 12.56
C GLY A 131 11.05 -11.82 13.69
N ASN A 132 11.17 -10.84 14.59
CA ASN A 132 12.12 -10.94 15.71
C ASN A 132 11.74 -12.07 16.66
N LEU A 133 12.72 -12.85 17.06
CA LEU A 133 12.64 -13.91 18.07
C LEU A 133 13.27 -13.40 19.38
N ASN A 134 12.41 -13.05 20.35
CA ASN A 134 12.86 -12.44 21.60
C ASN A 134 13.37 -13.44 22.64
N TYR A 135 13.24 -14.74 22.35
CA TYR A 135 13.54 -15.85 23.31
C TYR A 135 14.44 -16.89 22.65
N LYS A 136 15.13 -17.67 23.48
CA LYS A 136 16.01 -18.77 23.07
C LYS A 136 15.58 -20.08 23.71
N VAL A 137 16.09 -21.19 23.17
CA VAL A 137 15.94 -22.51 23.80
C VAL A 137 16.50 -22.47 25.22
N GLY A 138 15.74 -22.92 26.19
CA GLY A 138 16.02 -22.86 27.62
C GLY A 138 15.30 -21.75 28.39
N ASP A 139 14.88 -20.69 27.70
CA ASP A 139 14.12 -19.59 28.34
C ASP A 139 12.74 -20.06 28.79
N VAL A 140 12.22 -19.40 29.82
CA VAL A 140 10.86 -19.59 30.34
C VAL A 140 9.99 -18.42 29.87
N ILE A 141 8.92 -18.76 29.13
CA ILE A 141 7.92 -17.79 28.68
C ILE A 141 6.66 -17.85 29.55
N GLN A 142 6.05 -16.69 29.75
CA GLN A 142 4.76 -16.58 30.43
C GLN A 142 3.62 -16.61 29.41
N ALA A 143 2.44 -17.07 29.81
CA ALA A 143 1.23 -16.98 29.01
C ALA A 143 0.96 -15.51 28.60
N GLY A 144 0.58 -15.29 27.34
CA GLY A 144 0.29 -13.96 26.81
C GLY A 144 1.51 -13.11 26.42
N SER A 145 2.74 -13.55 26.70
CA SER A 145 3.95 -12.84 26.25
C SER A 145 4.19 -13.03 24.77
N VAL A 146 4.43 -11.92 24.03
CA VAL A 146 4.73 -11.99 22.59
C VAL A 146 6.13 -12.60 22.38
N VAL A 147 6.17 -13.77 21.76
CA VAL A 147 7.40 -14.56 21.56
C VAL A 147 7.98 -14.41 20.16
N ALA A 148 7.14 -14.17 19.16
CA ALA A 148 7.51 -13.99 17.78
C ALA A 148 6.43 -13.19 17.04
N SER A 149 6.75 -12.77 15.82
CA SER A 149 5.75 -12.32 14.85
C SER A 149 5.90 -13.10 13.55
N VAL A 150 4.80 -13.24 12.83
CA VAL A 150 4.81 -13.76 11.45
C VAL A 150 4.18 -12.68 10.57
N VAL A 151 4.92 -12.23 9.57
CA VAL A 151 4.52 -11.14 8.66
C VAL A 151 4.36 -11.69 7.25
N ASP A 152 3.19 -11.52 6.69
CA ASP A 152 2.91 -11.84 5.29
C ASP A 152 3.12 -10.61 4.43
N ASN A 153 4.25 -10.53 3.76
CA ASN A 153 4.60 -9.43 2.86
C ASN A 153 4.12 -9.64 1.40
N SER A 154 3.29 -10.64 1.12
CA SER A 154 2.80 -10.89 -0.25
C SER A 154 1.98 -9.73 -0.81
N LYS A 155 1.25 -9.06 0.08
CA LYS A 155 0.49 -7.83 -0.20
C LYS A 155 0.66 -6.84 0.94
N LEU A 156 0.80 -5.57 0.58
CA LEU A 156 0.95 -4.50 1.57
C LEU A 156 -0.07 -3.39 1.30
N TRP A 157 -0.43 -2.67 2.36
CA TRP A 157 -1.16 -1.42 2.27
C TRP A 157 -0.23 -0.23 2.40
N VAL A 158 -0.61 0.84 1.72
CA VAL A 158 -0.13 2.19 2.03
C VAL A 158 -1.30 2.98 2.60
N ARG A 159 -1.11 3.61 3.74
CA ARG A 159 -2.09 4.53 4.32
C ARG A 159 -1.84 5.92 3.79
N LEU A 160 -2.90 6.57 3.31
CA LEU A 160 -2.85 7.95 2.85
C LEU A 160 -3.84 8.76 3.69
N ASP A 161 -3.37 9.82 4.32
CA ASP A 161 -4.20 10.77 5.05
C ASP A 161 -4.52 11.94 4.10
N VAL A 162 -5.63 11.81 3.37
CA VAL A 162 -6.02 12.77 2.34
C VAL A 162 -6.76 13.94 2.98
N PRO A 163 -6.38 15.22 2.73
CA PRO A 163 -7.09 16.38 3.24
C PRO A 163 -8.58 16.35 2.88
N GLY A 164 -9.43 16.80 3.81
CA GLY A 164 -10.88 16.79 3.63
C GLY A 164 -11.37 17.53 2.38
N GLU A 165 -10.64 18.56 1.93
CA GLU A 165 -10.94 19.31 0.71
C GLU A 165 -10.88 18.45 -0.57
N LEU A 166 -10.13 17.33 -0.54
CA LEU A 166 -9.99 16.39 -1.65
C LEU A 166 -10.86 15.14 -1.46
N SER A 167 -11.60 15.03 -0.36
CA SER A 167 -12.34 13.82 0.01
C SER A 167 -13.36 13.39 -1.06
N ASP A 168 -14.07 14.33 -1.66
CA ASP A 168 -15.10 14.08 -2.68
C ASP A 168 -14.52 13.48 -3.99
N ARG A 169 -13.22 13.61 -4.18
CA ARG A 169 -12.49 13.12 -5.36
C ARG A 169 -11.92 11.71 -5.16
N VAL A 170 -11.95 11.22 -3.93
CA VAL A 170 -11.36 9.92 -3.58
C VAL A 170 -12.41 8.84 -3.67
N VAL A 171 -12.20 7.91 -4.60
CA VAL A 171 -13.05 6.74 -4.78
C VAL A 171 -12.21 5.46 -4.81
N PRO A 172 -12.77 4.31 -4.41
CA PRO A 172 -12.11 3.03 -4.60
C PRO A 172 -11.73 2.79 -6.07
N GLY A 173 -10.58 2.16 -6.32
CA GLY A 173 -10.06 1.91 -7.66
C GLY A 173 -9.11 3.00 -8.21
N LEU A 174 -8.98 4.16 -7.57
CA LEU A 174 -7.98 5.15 -7.95
C LEU A 174 -6.57 4.55 -7.88
N GLN A 175 -5.74 4.93 -8.85
CA GLN A 175 -4.37 4.48 -8.91
C GLN A 175 -3.49 5.20 -7.89
N VAL A 176 -2.61 4.45 -7.23
CA VAL A 176 -1.55 4.97 -6.36
C VAL A 176 -0.21 4.47 -6.88
N ILE A 177 0.74 5.39 -7.08
CA ILE A 177 2.07 5.10 -7.58
C ILE A 177 3.06 5.29 -6.44
N LEU A 178 3.83 4.26 -6.10
CA LEU A 178 4.95 4.37 -5.18
C LEU A 178 6.19 4.89 -5.91
N ARG A 179 6.82 5.88 -5.32
CA ARG A 179 8.06 6.45 -5.81
C ARG A 179 9.21 6.02 -4.90
N GLY A 180 10.33 5.67 -5.52
CA GLY A 180 11.59 5.40 -4.84
C GLY A 180 12.34 6.68 -4.47
N PRO A 181 13.61 6.53 -4.06
CA PRO A 181 14.50 7.68 -3.84
C PRO A 181 14.69 8.54 -5.11
N ASP A 182 14.62 7.93 -6.30
CA ASP A 182 14.53 8.64 -7.57
C ASP A 182 13.05 8.93 -7.89
N PRO A 183 12.62 10.22 -7.84
CA PRO A 183 11.23 10.59 -8.08
C PRO A 183 10.75 10.30 -9.52
N LYS A 184 11.66 10.09 -10.47
CA LYS A 184 11.32 9.74 -11.86
C LYS A 184 10.99 8.24 -12.03
N ARG A 185 11.39 7.40 -11.07
CA ARG A 185 11.20 5.95 -11.14
C ARG A 185 10.08 5.49 -10.21
N SER A 186 9.01 4.95 -10.79
CA SER A 186 7.99 4.25 -10.00
C SER A 186 8.55 2.90 -9.52
N VAL A 187 8.32 2.57 -8.25
CA VAL A 187 8.73 1.30 -7.66
C VAL A 187 7.62 0.26 -7.82
N ALA A 188 6.37 0.69 -7.56
CA ALA A 188 5.20 -0.16 -7.68
C ALA A 188 3.95 0.68 -7.95
N THR A 189 2.92 0.05 -8.47
CA THR A 189 1.61 0.64 -8.69
C THR A 189 0.57 -0.20 -7.98
N GLY A 190 -0.30 0.45 -7.23
CA GLY A 190 -1.42 -0.15 -6.53
C GLY A 190 -2.71 0.59 -6.78
N THR A 191 -3.76 0.14 -6.14
CA THR A 191 -5.10 0.73 -6.24
C THR A 191 -5.70 0.99 -4.88
N VAL A 192 -6.49 2.07 -4.77
CA VAL A 192 -7.27 2.36 -3.58
C VAL A 192 -8.29 1.24 -3.36
N SER A 193 -8.18 0.55 -2.24
CA SER A 193 -9.07 -0.54 -1.85
C SER A 193 -10.03 -0.16 -0.73
N PHE A 194 -9.68 0.85 0.06
CA PHE A 194 -10.50 1.31 1.18
C PHE A 194 -10.47 2.83 1.29
N VAL A 195 -11.63 3.40 1.49
CA VAL A 195 -11.86 4.82 1.80
C VAL A 195 -12.68 4.86 3.08
N ALA A 196 -12.19 5.58 4.09
CA ALA A 196 -12.89 5.68 5.36
C ALA A 196 -14.25 6.39 5.19
N PRO A 197 -15.30 5.97 5.91
CA PRO A 197 -16.63 6.61 5.80
C PRO A 197 -16.72 7.97 6.48
N ALA A 198 -15.70 8.37 7.26
CA ALA A 198 -15.65 9.61 7.99
C ALA A 198 -14.24 10.19 8.02
N LEU A 199 -14.17 11.53 8.15
CA LEU A 199 -12.91 12.24 8.39
C LEU A 199 -12.44 12.06 9.84
N ASP A 200 -11.13 12.02 10.02
CA ASP A 200 -10.52 12.16 11.34
C ASP A 200 -10.83 13.56 11.89
N LYS A 201 -11.46 13.63 13.08
CA LYS A 201 -11.93 14.88 13.66
C LYS A 201 -10.81 15.85 14.03
N GLN A 202 -9.64 15.33 14.40
CA GLN A 202 -8.52 16.17 14.85
C GLN A 202 -7.69 16.67 13.67
N ARG A 203 -7.43 15.78 12.69
CA ARG A 203 -6.55 16.07 11.54
C ARG A 203 -7.31 16.60 10.34
N GLN A 204 -8.65 16.47 10.31
CA GLN A 204 -9.50 16.79 9.16
C GLN A 204 -9.02 16.11 7.87
N THR A 205 -8.58 14.83 8.01
CA THR A 205 -8.11 14.00 6.91
C THR A 205 -8.99 12.78 6.73
N LEU A 206 -9.09 12.32 5.49
CA LEU A 206 -9.74 11.07 5.10
C LEU A 206 -8.69 9.95 5.03
N LEU A 207 -8.88 8.89 5.81
CA LEU A 207 -8.02 7.71 5.73
C LEU A 207 -8.36 6.92 4.46
N VAL A 208 -7.36 6.74 3.62
CA VAL A 208 -7.43 5.93 2.39
C VAL A 208 -6.36 4.85 2.47
N LYS A 209 -6.69 3.63 2.05
CA LYS A 209 -5.71 2.55 1.94
C LYS A 209 -5.62 2.07 0.50
N ALA A 210 -4.41 2.00 -0.02
CA ALA A 210 -4.12 1.44 -1.33
C ALA A 210 -3.36 0.12 -1.16
N VAL A 211 -3.73 -0.90 -1.94
CA VAL A 211 -3.11 -2.23 -1.90
C VAL A 211 -2.08 -2.36 -3.01
N PHE A 212 -0.96 -2.97 -2.67
CA PHE A 212 0.14 -3.27 -3.56
C PHE A 212 0.47 -4.75 -3.48
N ASP A 213 0.51 -5.42 -4.62
CA ASP A 213 1.06 -6.77 -4.74
C ASP A 213 2.59 -6.72 -4.67
N ASN A 214 3.20 -7.71 -4.02
CA ASN A 214 4.63 -7.74 -3.78
C ASN A 214 5.22 -9.14 -4.08
N PRO A 215 5.13 -9.60 -5.34
CA PRO A 215 5.56 -10.95 -5.72
C PRO A 215 7.06 -11.17 -5.49
N ASP A 216 7.87 -10.14 -5.69
CA ASP A 216 9.34 -10.22 -5.58
C ASP A 216 9.85 -9.90 -4.16
N ALA A 217 8.96 -9.73 -3.19
CA ALA A 217 9.28 -9.34 -1.80
C ALA A 217 10.19 -8.09 -1.71
N ALA A 218 10.14 -7.21 -2.73
CA ALA A 218 10.94 -5.99 -2.79
C ALA A 218 10.48 -4.91 -1.79
N LEU A 219 9.19 -4.91 -1.46
CA LEU A 219 8.58 -4.01 -0.50
C LEU A 219 8.54 -4.68 0.88
N ARG A 220 8.75 -3.90 1.93
CA ARG A 220 8.82 -4.41 3.30
C ARG A 220 7.79 -3.73 4.21
N ASN A 221 7.27 -4.50 5.16
CA ASN A 221 6.47 -3.96 6.26
C ASN A 221 7.23 -2.85 6.99
N ASN A 222 6.53 -1.78 7.40
CA ASN A 222 7.07 -0.59 8.06
C ASN A 222 8.07 0.24 7.21
N GLN A 223 8.17 0.00 5.90
CA GLN A 223 8.98 0.80 4.99
C GLN A 223 8.33 2.16 4.73
N ARG A 224 9.08 3.25 4.89
CA ARG A 224 8.64 4.59 4.48
C ARG A 224 8.69 4.71 2.95
N VAL A 225 7.63 5.28 2.39
CA VAL A 225 7.45 5.45 0.95
C VAL A 225 6.82 6.79 0.62
N SER A 226 7.13 7.30 -0.56
CA SER A 226 6.38 8.40 -1.17
C SER A 226 5.33 7.82 -2.11
N ALA A 227 4.07 8.18 -1.90
CA ALA A 227 2.95 7.67 -2.67
C ALA A 227 2.22 8.81 -3.38
N THR A 228 2.02 8.66 -4.68
CA THR A 228 1.28 9.62 -5.51
C THR A 228 -0.11 9.05 -5.77
N LEU A 229 -1.15 9.66 -5.21
CA LEU A 229 -2.56 9.35 -5.50
C LEU A 229 -2.96 10.07 -6.79
N VAL A 230 -3.41 9.32 -7.79
CA VAL A 230 -3.79 9.85 -9.10
C VAL A 230 -5.30 9.97 -9.17
N PHE A 231 -5.82 11.19 -9.22
CA PHE A 231 -7.26 11.48 -9.33
C PHE A 231 -7.76 11.36 -10.77
N SER A 232 -6.98 11.84 -11.73
CA SER A 232 -7.32 11.73 -13.15
C SER A 232 -6.09 11.77 -14.04
N ARG A 233 -6.26 11.23 -15.25
CA ARG A 233 -5.28 11.29 -16.33
C ARG A 233 -5.92 12.00 -17.50
N GLN A 234 -5.29 13.05 -17.98
CA GLN A 234 -5.80 13.81 -19.09
C GLN A 234 -4.67 14.11 -20.08
N GLN A 235 -4.97 14.03 -21.35
CA GLN A 235 -4.03 14.48 -22.37
C GLN A 235 -4.02 16.00 -22.38
N ARG A 236 -2.86 16.60 -22.11
CA ARG A 236 -2.67 18.04 -22.00
C ARG A 236 -1.43 18.47 -22.80
N LEU A 237 -1.45 19.70 -23.26
CA LEU A 237 -0.27 20.33 -23.81
C LEU A 237 0.72 20.60 -22.67
N MET A 238 1.95 20.18 -22.85
CA MET A 238 3.02 20.42 -21.89
C MET A 238 3.96 21.49 -22.42
N ILE A 239 4.34 22.44 -21.56
CA ILE A 239 5.33 23.47 -21.88
C ILE A 239 6.43 23.47 -20.82
N PRO A 240 7.71 23.61 -21.22
CA PRO A 240 8.82 23.71 -20.28
C PRO A 240 8.65 24.89 -19.32
N GLN A 241 9.11 24.75 -18.07
CA GLN A 241 9.10 25.83 -17.08
C GLN A 241 9.75 27.11 -17.61
N GLN A 242 10.80 26.97 -18.43
CA GLN A 242 11.53 28.10 -19.03
C GLN A 242 10.70 28.92 -20.03
N ALA A 243 9.55 28.43 -20.47
CA ALA A 243 8.61 29.11 -21.36
C ALA A 243 7.59 29.98 -20.62
N VAL A 244 7.53 29.88 -19.29
CA VAL A 244 6.51 30.53 -18.45
C VAL A 244 7.10 31.78 -17.81
N LEU A 245 6.45 32.94 -18.03
CA LEU A 245 6.75 34.18 -17.34
C LEU A 245 5.65 34.43 -16.29
N MET A 246 6.04 34.58 -15.04
CA MET A 246 5.13 34.97 -13.96
C MET A 246 5.14 36.51 -13.85
N GLN A 247 3.98 37.14 -14.04
CA GLN A 247 3.82 38.58 -13.92
C GLN A 247 2.62 38.92 -13.06
N ALA A 248 2.83 39.64 -11.96
CA ALA A 248 1.79 39.94 -10.97
C ALA A 248 1.00 38.70 -10.51
N GLY A 249 1.69 37.56 -10.29
CA GLY A 249 1.06 36.29 -9.84
C GLY A 249 0.32 35.52 -10.92
N LYS A 250 0.30 35.99 -12.18
CA LYS A 250 -0.36 35.30 -13.31
C LYS A 250 0.68 34.74 -14.27
N PRO A 251 0.47 33.50 -14.78
CA PRO A 251 1.35 32.92 -15.78
C PRO A 251 1.04 33.43 -17.19
N PHE A 252 2.09 33.76 -17.93
CA PHE A 252 2.07 34.16 -19.33
C PHE A 252 3.11 33.36 -20.11
N VAL A 253 2.86 33.23 -21.41
CA VAL A 253 3.83 32.74 -22.38
C VAL A 253 3.98 33.72 -23.52
N PHE A 254 5.12 33.68 -24.20
CA PHE A 254 5.27 34.39 -25.45
C PHE A 254 5.13 33.44 -26.63
N LEU A 255 4.21 33.76 -27.54
CA LEU A 255 4.04 33.04 -28.81
C LEU A 255 4.79 33.75 -29.91
N ALA A 256 5.46 32.98 -30.76
CA ALA A 256 6.04 33.47 -31.99
C ALA A 256 5.02 33.29 -33.14
N VAL A 257 4.46 34.34 -33.61
CA VAL A 257 3.41 34.36 -34.63
C VAL A 257 3.78 35.22 -35.83
N SER A 258 3.10 35.08 -36.94
CA SER A 258 3.25 36.00 -38.10
C SER A 258 2.79 37.42 -37.74
N VAL A 259 3.27 38.42 -38.47
CA VAL A 259 2.88 39.83 -38.28
C VAL A 259 1.37 40.03 -38.40
N ASP A 260 0.72 39.32 -39.33
CA ASP A 260 -0.72 39.39 -39.54
C ASP A 260 -1.50 38.81 -38.38
N GLU A 261 -1.03 37.69 -37.83
CA GLU A 261 -1.64 37.06 -36.67
C GLU A 261 -1.43 37.91 -35.40
N ALA A 262 -0.23 38.50 -35.24
CA ALA A 262 0.04 39.42 -34.14
C ALA A 262 -0.91 40.64 -34.20
N THR A 263 -1.10 41.23 -35.38
CA THR A 263 -2.04 42.34 -35.59
C THR A 263 -3.47 41.99 -35.24
N ARG A 264 -3.93 40.78 -35.64
CA ARG A 264 -5.27 40.30 -35.29
C ARG A 264 -5.44 40.10 -33.79
N ARG A 265 -4.48 39.46 -33.11
CA ARG A 265 -4.58 39.15 -31.66
C ARG A 265 -4.38 40.40 -30.78
N LEU A 266 -3.57 41.35 -31.18
CA LEU A 266 -3.31 42.60 -30.47
C LEU A 266 -4.38 43.68 -30.73
N GLY A 267 -5.16 43.57 -31.80
CA GLY A 267 -6.11 44.56 -32.25
C GLY A 267 -5.44 45.88 -32.78
N ARG A 268 -4.13 45.89 -32.96
CA ARG A 268 -3.31 46.99 -33.49
C ARG A 268 -2.06 46.45 -34.12
N SER A 269 -1.49 47.22 -35.05
CA SER A 269 -0.16 46.90 -35.60
C SER A 269 0.91 46.91 -34.49
N PRO A 270 1.82 45.92 -34.46
CA PRO A 270 2.93 45.93 -33.53
C PRO A 270 3.79 47.17 -33.69
N ASP A 271 4.27 47.76 -32.58
CA ASP A 271 5.15 48.93 -32.55
C ASP A 271 6.38 48.58 -31.67
N PRO A 272 7.62 48.77 -32.17
CA PRO A 272 8.02 49.24 -33.50
C PRO A 272 7.59 48.30 -34.63
N LYS A 273 7.46 48.80 -35.87
CA LYS A 273 7.10 48.00 -37.05
C LYS A 273 8.03 46.79 -37.17
N PRO A 274 7.52 45.56 -37.05
CA PRO A 274 8.34 44.36 -37.06
C PRO A 274 8.88 44.08 -38.47
N ASN A 275 9.99 43.34 -38.55
CA ASN A 275 10.47 42.82 -39.82
C ASN A 275 9.46 41.78 -40.35
N PRO A 276 8.90 41.96 -41.57
CA PRO A 276 7.89 41.07 -42.13
C PRO A 276 8.37 39.62 -42.28
N SER A 277 9.68 39.39 -42.38
CA SER A 277 10.29 38.07 -42.53
C SER A 277 10.55 37.35 -41.22
N LEU A 278 10.31 37.96 -40.06
CA LEU A 278 10.56 37.39 -38.77
C LEU A 278 9.24 37.24 -37.98
N PRO A 279 9.09 36.19 -37.19
CA PRO A 279 7.96 36.06 -36.30
C PRO A 279 8.00 37.12 -35.20
N VAL A 280 6.83 37.50 -34.71
CA VAL A 280 6.63 38.51 -33.67
C VAL A 280 6.21 37.80 -32.36
N ALA A 281 6.82 38.24 -31.26
CA ALA A 281 6.44 37.75 -29.93
C ALA A 281 5.14 38.44 -29.49
N ILE A 282 4.15 37.64 -29.06
CA ILE A 282 2.96 38.13 -28.39
C ILE A 282 2.81 37.46 -27.03
N GLN A 283 2.55 38.25 -26.03
CA GLN A 283 2.29 37.75 -24.67
C GLN A 283 0.85 37.28 -24.56
N VAL A 284 0.65 36.03 -24.14
CA VAL A 284 -0.66 35.40 -23.99
C VAL A 284 -0.81 34.87 -22.56
N PRO A 285 -1.90 35.20 -21.88
CA PRO A 285 -2.18 34.62 -20.58
C PRO A 285 -2.53 33.13 -20.73
N VAL A 286 -2.02 32.32 -19.84
CA VAL A 286 -2.28 30.87 -19.81
C VAL A 286 -2.76 30.43 -18.45
N THR A 287 -3.58 29.39 -18.43
CA THR A 287 -3.91 28.69 -17.19
C THR A 287 -3.10 27.41 -17.15
N LEU A 288 -2.29 27.26 -16.11
CA LEU A 288 -1.40 26.12 -15.94
C LEU A 288 -1.89 25.23 -14.81
N GLY A 289 -1.67 23.93 -14.97
CA GLY A 289 -1.82 22.95 -13.89
C GLY A 289 -0.55 22.86 -13.03
N ARG A 290 -0.53 21.94 -12.09
CA ARG A 290 0.63 21.69 -11.24
C ARG A 290 1.80 21.19 -12.09
N MET A 291 2.98 21.71 -11.83
CA MET A 291 4.20 21.32 -12.54
C MET A 291 4.50 19.82 -12.40
N GLN A 292 4.86 19.18 -13.49
CA GLN A 292 5.21 17.76 -13.57
C GLN A 292 6.61 17.63 -14.17
N GLY A 293 7.56 17.23 -13.36
CA GLY A 293 8.97 17.26 -13.74
C GLY A 293 9.45 18.71 -14.01
N GLU A 294 9.84 19.00 -15.25
CA GLU A 294 10.34 20.32 -15.68
C GLU A 294 9.33 21.05 -16.58
N ALA A 295 8.08 20.57 -16.67
CA ALA A 295 7.05 21.11 -17.54
C ALA A 295 5.74 21.37 -16.81
N TYR A 296 4.96 22.34 -17.34
CA TYR A 296 3.62 22.65 -16.88
C TYR A 296 2.59 22.13 -17.87
N PRO A 297 1.54 21.43 -17.41
CA PRO A 297 0.38 21.13 -18.22
C PRO A 297 -0.44 22.42 -18.44
N VAL A 298 -0.79 22.68 -19.67
CA VAL A 298 -1.61 23.84 -20.04
C VAL A 298 -3.08 23.43 -19.99
N ILE A 299 -3.84 24.14 -19.16
CA ILE A 299 -5.30 23.94 -19.02
C ILE A 299 -6.03 24.75 -20.09
N GLN A 300 -5.62 26.01 -20.30
CA GLN A 300 -6.20 26.93 -21.27
C GLN A 300 -5.14 27.92 -21.78
N GLY A 301 -5.35 28.42 -23.01
CA GLY A 301 -4.59 29.53 -23.59
C GLY A 301 -3.59 29.14 -24.68
N LEU A 302 -3.40 27.84 -24.97
CA LEU A 302 -2.51 27.38 -26.06
C LEU A 302 -3.20 26.32 -26.93
N SER A 303 -2.73 26.25 -28.18
CA SER A 303 -3.08 25.19 -29.13
C SER A 303 -1.84 24.38 -29.51
N THR A 304 -2.04 23.23 -30.16
CA THR A 304 -0.96 22.37 -30.67
C THR A 304 -0.15 23.00 -31.78
N ALA A 305 -0.69 24.03 -32.47
CA ALA A 305 -0.04 24.71 -33.55
C ALA A 305 0.82 25.93 -33.09
N ASP A 306 0.67 26.31 -31.82
CA ASP A 306 1.40 27.50 -31.31
C ASP A 306 2.88 27.19 -31.14
N GLN A 307 3.72 28.19 -31.43
CA GLN A 307 5.15 28.17 -31.15
C GLN A 307 5.47 29.03 -29.95
N VAL A 308 5.96 28.41 -28.88
CA VAL A 308 6.26 29.09 -27.62
C VAL A 308 7.74 29.50 -27.58
N VAL A 309 8.03 30.70 -27.14
CA VAL A 309 9.39 31.22 -27.01
C VAL A 309 10.02 30.73 -25.71
N LEU A 310 11.25 30.19 -25.78
CA LEU A 310 12.08 29.80 -24.65
C LEU A 310 13.23 30.76 -24.43
N GLY A 311 13.47 31.13 -23.18
CA GLY A 311 14.62 31.95 -22.76
C GLY A 311 14.46 33.45 -23.00
N ASN A 312 15.17 34.25 -22.19
CA ASN A 312 15.18 35.73 -22.21
C ASN A 312 13.78 36.38 -22.14
N LEU A 313 12.81 35.71 -21.53
CA LEU A 313 11.41 36.16 -21.47
C LEU A 313 11.27 37.56 -20.82
N ALA A 314 12.13 37.89 -19.85
CA ALA A 314 12.10 39.17 -19.14
C ALA A 314 12.39 40.39 -20.04
N GLN A 315 13.08 40.18 -21.16
CA GLN A 315 13.40 41.23 -22.11
C GLN A 315 12.40 41.36 -23.27
N LEU A 316 11.48 40.36 -23.37
CA LEU A 316 10.49 40.37 -24.43
C LEU A 316 9.30 41.28 -24.09
N ARG A 317 8.77 41.91 -25.11
CA ARG A 317 7.49 42.65 -25.07
C ARG A 317 6.66 42.25 -26.28
N SER A 318 5.34 42.32 -26.13
CA SER A 318 4.44 42.07 -27.27
C SER A 318 4.74 43.06 -28.39
N GLY A 319 4.93 42.52 -29.60
CA GLY A 319 5.25 43.31 -30.79
C GLY A 319 6.72 43.24 -31.25
N LEU A 320 7.63 42.71 -30.44
CA LEU A 320 9.04 42.56 -30.82
C LEU A 320 9.24 41.39 -31.80
N SER A 321 10.03 41.62 -32.86
CA SER A 321 10.49 40.55 -33.75
C SER A 321 11.44 39.62 -33.01
N VAL A 322 11.23 38.30 -33.14
CA VAL A 322 12.08 37.27 -32.53
C VAL A 322 12.82 36.51 -33.62
N GLN A 323 14.15 36.40 -33.47
CA GLN A 323 14.95 35.59 -34.38
C GLN A 323 15.11 34.21 -33.79
N PRO A 324 14.57 33.13 -34.41
CA PRO A 324 14.72 31.78 -33.90
C PRO A 324 16.20 31.34 -33.99
N VAL A 325 16.80 31.04 -32.85
CA VAL A 325 18.11 30.41 -32.79
C VAL A 325 17.94 28.91 -32.94
N SER A 326 18.59 28.34 -33.97
CA SER A 326 18.58 26.88 -34.20
C SER A 326 19.27 26.14 -33.05
N THR A 327 18.76 24.97 -32.69
CA THR A 327 19.18 24.10 -31.56
C THR A 327 20.62 23.55 -31.69
N ALA A 328 21.34 23.84 -32.78
CA ALA A 328 22.65 23.23 -33.08
C ALA A 328 23.85 23.78 -32.26
N LEU A 329 23.66 24.71 -31.33
CA LEU A 329 24.77 25.40 -30.63
C LEU A 329 24.69 25.37 -29.08
N VAL A 330 23.88 24.50 -28.45
CA VAL A 330 23.89 24.35 -26.99
C VAL A 330 24.23 22.88 -26.65
N GLY A 331 25.44 22.50 -27.00
CA GLY A 331 26.11 21.29 -26.56
C GLY A 331 27.51 21.66 -26.08
N ARG A 332 27.59 22.18 -24.84
CA ARG A 332 28.80 22.12 -24.02
C ARG A 332 28.43 22.25 -22.56
#